data_44286c201ba89746828aeab0112c800a
#
_entry.id   44286c201ba89746828aeab0112c800a
#
_cell.length_a   1.000
_cell.length_b   1.000
_cell.length_c   1.000
_cell.angle_alpha   90.00
_cell.angle_beta   90.00
_cell.angle_gamma   90.00
#
_symmetry.space_group_name_H-M   'P 1'
#
loop_
_entity.id
_entity.type
_entity.pdbx_description
1 polymer ?
#
loop_
_entity_poly.entity_id
_entity_poly.type
_entity_poly.pdbx_seq_one_letter_code
_entity_poly.pdbx_strand_id
1 'polypeptide(L)'
;MEVQKTALYNYHKNLGAKFVPFAGYEMPIQYKDGIVKEHISTRTHAGFFDVSHMGQFFLEGDETLIESLEKIIPADLKNLKVNHSKYSFLLNNEGGIIDDLIITRTVSGFCIILNAACKENDIKQISQFLKKNHKHLLNNDLSLIALHCLLYTSDAADE
;
A
#
# COMPACT_ATOMS: atom_id res chain seq x y z
N MET A 1 23.03 -1.14 6.82
CA MET A 1 22.09 -0.17 6.26
C MET A 1 21.35 0.48 7.41
N GLU A 2 21.20 1.79 7.39
CA GLU A 2 20.42 2.50 8.41
C GLU A 2 18.95 2.13 8.26
N VAL A 3 18.30 1.76 9.36
CA VAL A 3 16.88 1.36 9.36
C VAL A 3 16.05 2.64 9.27
N GLN A 4 15.11 2.67 8.32
CA GLN A 4 14.24 3.83 8.09
C GLN A 4 13.17 3.93 9.19
N LYS A 5 12.55 5.11 9.31
CA LYS A 5 11.48 5.39 10.27
C LYS A 5 10.28 5.93 9.52
N THR A 6 9.08 5.52 9.95
CA THR A 6 7.83 6.07 9.43
C THR A 6 7.60 7.50 9.97
N ALA A 7 6.71 8.26 9.33
CA ALA A 7 6.35 9.60 9.79
C ALA A 7 5.78 9.60 11.22
N LEU A 8 5.13 8.52 11.65
CA LEU A 8 4.55 8.37 12.99
C LEU A 8 5.50 7.75 14.02
N TYR A 9 6.75 7.48 13.69
CA TYR A 9 7.72 6.81 14.58
C TYR A 9 7.77 7.41 15.99
N ASN A 10 7.91 8.74 16.09
CA ASN A 10 7.99 9.42 17.40
C ASN A 10 6.68 9.32 18.18
N TYR A 11 5.54 9.30 17.48
CA TYR A 11 4.23 9.09 18.12
C TYR A 11 4.14 7.69 18.74
N HIS A 12 4.51 6.66 18.00
CA HIS A 12 4.57 5.28 18.51
C HIS A 12 5.52 5.14 19.70
N LYS A 13 6.70 5.76 19.61
CA LYS A 13 7.67 5.77 20.70
C LYS A 13 7.11 6.40 21.98
N ASN A 14 6.42 7.53 21.87
CA ASN A 14 5.79 8.21 23.00
C ASN A 14 4.65 7.39 23.64
N LEU A 15 3.99 6.53 22.85
CA LEU A 15 2.99 5.56 23.34
C LEU A 15 3.61 4.31 23.96
N GLY A 16 4.94 4.22 24.04
CA GLY A 16 5.66 3.09 24.62
C GLY A 16 5.69 1.85 23.74
N ALA A 17 5.63 2.02 22.41
CA ALA A 17 5.76 0.91 21.48
C ALA A 17 7.11 0.21 21.59
N LYS A 18 7.10 -1.12 21.45
CA LYS A 18 8.30 -1.91 21.18
C LYS A 18 8.49 -2.00 19.67
N PHE A 19 9.71 -1.76 19.22
CA PHE A 19 10.06 -1.74 17.80
C PHE A 19 10.85 -2.96 17.38
N VAL A 20 10.68 -3.37 16.13
CA VAL A 20 11.46 -4.41 15.47
C VAL A 20 11.79 -3.98 14.04
N PRO A 21 12.93 -4.44 13.48
CA PRO A 21 13.21 -4.26 12.05
C PRO A 21 12.21 -5.05 11.21
N PHE A 22 11.56 -4.37 10.26
CA PHE A 22 10.63 -4.98 9.30
C PHE A 22 10.71 -4.23 7.95
N ALA A 23 10.96 -4.95 6.88
CA ALA A 23 11.04 -4.43 5.50
C ALA A 23 11.92 -3.15 5.36
N GLY A 24 13.04 -3.09 6.08
CA GLY A 24 13.96 -1.95 6.09
C GLY A 24 13.55 -0.79 7.01
N TYR A 25 12.45 -0.92 7.75
CA TYR A 25 11.95 0.06 8.68
C TYR A 25 12.00 -0.42 10.13
N GLU A 26 12.06 0.52 11.07
CA GLU A 26 11.87 0.28 12.49
C GLU A 26 10.37 0.41 12.80
N MET A 27 9.68 -0.75 12.91
CA MET A 27 8.22 -0.81 13.02
C MET A 27 7.74 -1.19 14.42
N PRO A 28 6.64 -0.58 14.92
CA PRO A 28 6.05 -0.96 16.20
C PRO A 28 5.40 -2.35 16.11
N ILE A 29 5.77 -3.27 17.00
CA ILE A 29 5.20 -4.62 17.04
C ILE A 29 4.13 -4.79 18.13
N GLN A 30 4.24 -4.04 19.22
CA GLN A 30 3.27 -4.06 20.32
C GLN A 30 3.41 -2.83 21.21
N TYR A 31 2.39 -2.56 21.99
CA TYR A 31 2.35 -1.53 23.03
C TYR A 31 2.24 -2.16 24.41
N LYS A 32 1.82 -1.34 25.40
CA LYS A 32 1.76 -1.73 26.82
C LYS A 32 0.92 -2.98 27.08
N ASP A 33 -0.18 -3.14 26.37
CA ASP A 33 -1.12 -4.25 26.58
C ASP A 33 -0.64 -5.58 25.97
N GLY A 34 0.31 -5.50 25.06
CA GLY A 34 0.92 -6.64 24.39
C GLY A 34 0.11 -7.25 23.26
N ILE A 35 0.78 -8.00 22.42
CA ILE A 35 0.27 -8.53 21.15
C ILE A 35 -1.08 -9.25 21.29
N VAL A 36 -1.24 -10.09 22.31
CA VAL A 36 -2.46 -10.91 22.47
C VAL A 36 -3.70 -10.04 22.71
N LYS A 37 -3.61 -9.03 23.61
CA LYS A 37 -4.73 -8.14 23.87
C LYS A 37 -5.03 -7.23 22.69
N GLU A 38 -4.00 -6.73 22.03
CA GLU A 38 -4.16 -5.89 20.82
C GLU A 38 -4.80 -6.68 19.68
N HIS A 39 -4.41 -7.95 19.50
CA HIS A 39 -5.05 -8.86 18.55
C HIS A 39 -6.54 -9.08 18.88
N ILE A 40 -6.85 -9.41 20.13
CA ILE A 40 -8.25 -9.62 20.56
C ILE A 40 -9.07 -8.35 20.37
N SER A 41 -8.51 -7.17 20.72
CA SER A 41 -9.17 -5.88 20.52
C SER A 41 -9.50 -5.62 19.05
N THR A 42 -8.56 -5.91 18.14
CA THR A 42 -8.77 -5.78 16.70
C THR A 42 -9.87 -6.73 16.21
N ARG A 43 -9.93 -7.96 16.75
CA ARG A 43 -10.95 -8.96 16.39
C ARG A 43 -12.34 -8.65 16.93
N THR A 44 -12.44 -7.98 18.07
CA THR A 44 -13.72 -7.72 18.75
C THR A 44 -14.23 -6.29 18.56
N HIS A 45 -13.38 -5.37 18.13
CA HIS A 45 -13.70 -3.95 17.93
C HIS A 45 -13.08 -3.47 16.61
N ALA A 46 -11.99 -2.70 16.69
CA ALA A 46 -11.24 -2.20 15.55
C ALA A 46 -9.76 -2.08 15.89
N GLY A 47 -8.90 -2.23 14.88
CA GLY A 47 -7.47 -1.97 14.97
C GLY A 47 -7.06 -0.81 14.07
N PHE A 48 -6.14 0.00 14.58
CA PHE A 48 -5.54 1.12 13.86
C PHE A 48 -4.07 0.78 13.61
N PHE A 49 -3.65 0.74 12.35
CA PHE A 49 -2.32 0.30 11.95
C PHE A 49 -1.60 1.38 11.15
N ASP A 50 -0.38 1.73 11.56
CA ASP A 50 0.54 2.50 10.74
C ASP A 50 1.16 1.56 9.69
N VAL A 51 0.78 1.77 8.44
CA VAL A 51 1.33 1.05 7.28
C VAL A 51 2.12 1.98 6.35
N SER A 52 2.65 3.08 6.91
CA SER A 52 3.37 4.13 6.17
C SER A 52 4.69 3.65 5.56
N HIS A 53 5.20 2.47 5.96
CA HIS A 53 6.35 1.83 5.34
C HIS A 53 6.06 1.33 3.92
N MET A 54 4.80 1.12 3.56
CA MET A 54 4.38 0.74 2.20
C MET A 54 4.64 1.88 1.21
N GLY A 55 4.90 1.52 -0.04
CA GLY A 55 5.07 2.51 -1.11
C GLY A 55 3.73 3.15 -1.47
N GLN A 56 3.68 4.48 -1.47
CA GLN A 56 2.53 5.27 -1.91
C GLN A 56 2.89 5.94 -3.24
N PHE A 57 2.59 5.28 -4.34
CA PHE A 57 2.98 5.71 -5.68
C PHE A 57 1.81 6.36 -6.40
N PHE A 58 1.89 7.67 -6.59
CA PHE A 58 0.87 8.47 -7.26
C PHE A 58 1.22 8.64 -8.73
N LEU A 59 0.23 8.43 -9.57
CA LEU A 59 0.31 8.57 -11.03
C LEU A 59 -0.76 9.53 -11.52
N GLU A 60 -0.37 10.50 -12.34
CA GLU A 60 -1.30 11.41 -13.02
C GLU A 60 -1.13 11.29 -14.53
N GLY A 61 -2.22 11.31 -15.25
CA GLY A 61 -2.22 11.20 -16.69
C GLY A 61 -3.61 11.09 -17.30
N ASP A 62 -3.64 11.08 -18.60
CA ASP A 62 -4.83 10.92 -19.43
C ASP A 62 -5.23 9.44 -19.61
N GLU A 63 -6.13 9.16 -20.55
CA GLU A 63 -6.58 7.79 -20.84
C GLU A 63 -5.43 6.84 -21.24
N THR A 64 -4.32 7.37 -21.78
CA THR A 64 -3.15 6.55 -22.15
C THR A 64 -2.42 6.00 -20.92
N LEU A 65 -2.63 6.58 -19.72
CA LEU A 65 -2.15 6.01 -18.47
C LEU A 65 -2.86 4.69 -18.15
N ILE A 66 -4.18 4.65 -18.35
CA ILE A 66 -4.98 3.42 -18.18
C ILE A 66 -4.44 2.33 -19.09
N GLU A 67 -4.30 2.62 -20.38
CA GLU A 67 -3.77 1.66 -21.36
C GLU A 67 -2.36 1.16 -21.00
N SER A 68 -1.54 2.01 -20.41
CA SER A 68 -0.19 1.64 -19.97
C SER A 68 -0.23 0.69 -18.77
N LEU A 69 -1.08 0.98 -17.78
CA LEU A 69 -1.19 0.18 -16.56
C LEU A 69 -1.89 -1.17 -16.82
N GLU A 70 -2.93 -1.22 -17.63
CA GLU A 70 -3.65 -2.47 -17.96
C GLU A 70 -2.79 -3.51 -18.71
N LYS A 71 -1.61 -3.12 -19.22
CA LYS A 71 -0.64 -4.07 -19.78
C LYS A 71 0.06 -4.93 -18.74
N ILE A 72 0.18 -4.42 -17.52
CA ILE A 72 0.96 -5.04 -16.45
C ILE A 72 0.17 -5.27 -15.17
N ILE A 73 -1.04 -4.70 -15.08
CA ILE A 73 -1.96 -4.87 -13.96
C ILE A 73 -3.24 -5.50 -14.53
N PRO A 74 -3.57 -6.75 -14.19
CA PRO A 74 -4.74 -7.46 -14.72
C PRO A 74 -6.02 -7.00 -14.01
N ALA A 75 -6.41 -5.75 -14.26
CA ALA A 75 -7.60 -5.14 -13.68
C ALA A 75 -8.27 -4.24 -14.72
N ASP A 76 -9.59 -4.20 -14.72
CA ASP A 76 -10.39 -3.23 -15.50
C ASP A 76 -10.30 -1.86 -14.82
N LEU A 77 -9.27 -1.10 -15.18
CA LEU A 77 -9.00 0.24 -14.63
C LEU A 77 -9.84 1.31 -15.29
N LYS A 78 -10.25 1.06 -16.54
CA LYS A 78 -11.12 1.97 -17.30
C LYS A 78 -12.47 2.17 -16.60
N ASN A 79 -13.05 1.11 -16.07
CA ASN A 79 -14.35 1.13 -15.38
C ASN A 79 -14.23 1.30 -13.86
N LEU A 80 -13.01 1.39 -13.32
CA LEU A 80 -12.80 1.67 -11.90
C LEU A 80 -13.25 3.10 -11.57
N LYS A 81 -14.24 3.23 -10.69
CA LYS A 81 -14.79 4.53 -10.28
C LYS A 81 -13.80 5.32 -9.43
N VAL A 82 -13.85 6.65 -9.51
CA VAL A 82 -13.06 7.53 -8.64
C VAL A 82 -13.32 7.20 -7.17
N ASN A 83 -12.25 7.20 -6.37
CA ASN A 83 -12.22 6.81 -4.95
C ASN A 83 -12.56 5.33 -4.67
N HIS A 84 -12.52 4.47 -5.69
CA HIS A 84 -12.61 3.03 -5.51
C HIS A 84 -11.24 2.40 -5.70
N SER A 85 -11.00 1.37 -4.90
CA SER A 85 -9.77 0.60 -4.92
C SER A 85 -10.01 -0.80 -5.45
N LYS A 86 -8.97 -1.40 -6.02
CA LYS A 86 -8.95 -2.80 -6.43
C LYS A 86 -7.64 -3.43 -6.00
N TYR A 87 -7.71 -4.61 -5.37
CA TYR A 87 -6.57 -5.48 -5.18
C TYR A 87 -6.24 -6.17 -6.51
N SER A 88 -4.98 -6.17 -6.89
CA SER A 88 -4.50 -6.77 -8.13
C SER A 88 -3.04 -7.17 -8.03
N PHE A 89 -2.44 -7.52 -9.17
CA PHE A 89 -1.07 -7.98 -9.28
C PHE A 89 -0.27 -7.11 -10.24
N LEU A 90 1.04 -7.05 -10.03
CA LEU A 90 2.00 -6.56 -11.00
C LEU A 90 2.54 -7.76 -11.77
N LEU A 91 2.41 -7.72 -13.09
CA LEU A 91 2.82 -8.83 -13.96
C LEU A 91 4.11 -8.49 -14.73
N ASN A 92 4.87 -9.52 -15.05
CA ASN A 92 5.92 -9.44 -16.06
C ASN A 92 5.36 -9.62 -17.49
N ASN A 93 6.23 -9.50 -18.49
CA ASN A 93 5.83 -9.61 -19.90
C ASN A 93 5.31 -10.99 -20.31
N GLU A 94 5.52 -12.01 -19.50
CA GLU A 94 5.10 -13.41 -19.72
C GLU A 94 3.82 -13.75 -18.95
N GLY A 95 3.25 -12.76 -18.24
CA GLY A 95 2.05 -12.93 -17.41
C GLY A 95 2.33 -13.53 -16.03
N GLY A 96 3.61 -13.70 -15.65
CA GLY A 96 3.99 -14.12 -14.30
C GLY A 96 3.81 -13.00 -13.29
N ILE A 97 3.41 -13.35 -12.07
CA ILE A 97 3.22 -12.39 -10.98
C ILE A 97 4.59 -11.97 -10.43
N ILE A 98 4.84 -10.65 -10.39
CA ILE A 98 6.01 -10.04 -9.76
C ILE A 98 5.70 -9.73 -8.30
N ASP A 99 4.56 -9.04 -8.05
CA ASP A 99 4.10 -8.66 -6.71
C ASP A 99 2.58 -8.43 -6.73
N ASP A 100 1.99 -8.22 -5.56
CA ASP A 100 0.61 -7.78 -5.40
C ASP A 100 0.55 -6.30 -5.03
N LEU A 101 -0.56 -5.65 -5.32
CA LEU A 101 -0.76 -4.23 -5.08
C LEU A 101 -2.22 -3.87 -4.87
N ILE A 102 -2.44 -2.69 -4.28
CA ILE A 102 -3.77 -2.05 -4.26
C ILE A 102 -3.72 -0.82 -5.16
N ILE A 103 -4.59 -0.76 -6.17
CA ILE A 103 -4.72 0.38 -7.05
C ILE A 103 -6.03 1.12 -6.79
N THR A 104 -5.94 2.42 -6.55
CA THR A 104 -7.08 3.29 -6.26
C THR A 104 -7.22 4.33 -7.37
N ARG A 105 -8.40 4.47 -7.94
CA ARG A 105 -8.70 5.56 -8.90
C ARG A 105 -8.79 6.88 -8.16
N THR A 106 -7.99 7.86 -8.58
CA THR A 106 -8.07 9.27 -8.14
C THR A 106 -8.73 10.12 -9.22
N VAL A 107 -8.97 11.40 -8.93
CA VAL A 107 -9.53 12.35 -9.91
C VAL A 107 -8.58 12.54 -11.10
N SER A 108 -7.26 12.59 -10.86
CA SER A 108 -6.24 12.88 -11.87
C SER A 108 -5.50 11.64 -12.40
N GLY A 109 -5.80 10.43 -11.85
CA GLY A 109 -5.07 9.22 -12.23
C GLY A 109 -5.25 8.09 -11.23
N PHE A 110 -4.16 7.62 -10.62
CA PHE A 110 -4.16 6.50 -9.67
C PHE A 110 -3.22 6.72 -8.50
N CYS A 111 -3.58 6.14 -7.37
CA CYS A 111 -2.67 5.87 -6.25
C CYS A 111 -2.47 4.37 -6.15
N ILE A 112 -1.22 3.92 -6.17
CA ILE A 112 -0.85 2.51 -6.05
C ILE A 112 -0.12 2.31 -4.72
N ILE A 113 -0.62 1.39 -3.91
CA ILE A 113 0.04 0.95 -2.68
C ILE A 113 0.86 -0.30 -3.00
N LEU A 114 2.16 -0.21 -2.73
CA LEU A 114 3.16 -1.24 -3.04
C LEU A 114 3.75 -1.82 -1.76
N ASN A 115 4.13 -3.09 -1.81
CA ASN A 115 4.77 -3.76 -0.69
C ASN A 115 6.12 -3.11 -0.33
N ALA A 116 6.34 -2.86 0.96
CA ALA A 116 7.49 -2.09 1.43
C ALA A 116 8.85 -2.64 0.97
N ALA A 117 9.02 -3.96 1.00
CA ALA A 117 10.27 -4.63 0.61
C ALA A 117 10.53 -4.58 -0.90
N CYS A 118 9.49 -4.49 -1.73
CA CYS A 118 9.54 -4.59 -3.18
C CYS A 118 9.36 -3.25 -3.89
N LYS A 119 8.91 -2.20 -3.19
CA LYS A 119 8.43 -0.95 -3.77
C LYS A 119 9.37 -0.30 -4.79
N GLU A 120 10.68 -0.35 -4.58
CA GLU A 120 11.65 0.24 -5.52
C GLU A 120 11.70 -0.53 -6.84
N ASN A 121 11.66 -1.86 -6.76
CA ASN A 121 11.62 -2.72 -7.94
C ASN A 121 10.29 -2.57 -8.69
N ASP A 122 9.18 -2.52 -7.97
CA ASP A 122 7.85 -2.38 -8.56
C ASP A 122 7.68 -1.03 -9.25
N ILE A 123 8.15 0.07 -8.62
CA ILE A 123 8.16 1.40 -9.24
C ILE A 123 8.99 1.39 -10.51
N LYS A 124 10.17 0.76 -10.48
CA LYS A 124 11.02 0.64 -11.67
C LYS A 124 10.30 -0.12 -12.79
N GLN A 125 9.61 -1.21 -12.45
CA GLN A 125 8.85 -2.01 -13.40
C GLN A 125 7.68 -1.21 -13.99
N ILE A 126 6.87 -0.57 -13.16
CA ILE A 126 5.74 0.26 -13.60
C ILE A 126 6.23 1.41 -14.48
N SER A 127 7.32 2.08 -14.08
CA SER A 127 7.87 3.24 -14.80
C SER A 127 8.29 2.94 -16.23
N GLN A 128 8.62 1.69 -16.57
CA GLN A 128 8.97 1.30 -17.95
C GLN A 128 7.77 1.42 -18.91
N PHE A 129 6.56 1.38 -18.39
CA PHE A 129 5.32 1.47 -19.17
C PHE A 129 4.73 2.89 -19.20
N LEU A 130 5.27 3.80 -18.39
CA LEU A 130 4.80 5.19 -18.36
C LEU A 130 5.29 5.98 -19.57
N LYS A 131 4.43 6.84 -20.10
CA LYS A 131 4.79 7.77 -21.19
C LYS A 131 5.36 9.07 -20.59
N LYS A 132 6.02 9.88 -21.42
CA LYS A 132 6.64 11.15 -21.00
C LYS A 132 5.67 12.19 -20.43
N ASN A 133 4.40 12.12 -20.80
CA ASN A 133 3.35 13.00 -20.29
C ASN A 133 2.71 12.51 -18.97
N HIS A 134 3.03 11.30 -18.52
CA HIS A 134 2.57 10.80 -17.25
C HIS A 134 3.45 11.35 -16.13
N LYS A 135 2.83 11.94 -15.12
CA LYS A 135 3.52 12.38 -13.91
C LYS A 135 3.47 11.29 -12.86
N HIS A 136 4.51 11.18 -12.09
CA HIS A 136 4.56 10.23 -10.97
C HIS A 136 5.26 10.84 -9.76
N LEU A 137 4.84 10.42 -8.57
CA LEU A 137 5.40 10.83 -7.30
C LEU A 137 5.35 9.64 -6.33
N LEU A 138 6.51 9.26 -5.79
CA LEU A 138 6.58 8.43 -4.61
C LEU A 138 6.51 9.32 -3.39
N ASN A 139 5.43 9.19 -2.61
CA ASN A 139 5.26 9.99 -1.41
C ASN A 139 5.70 9.18 -0.18
N ASN A 140 6.77 9.65 0.48
CA ASN A 140 7.29 9.07 1.71
C ASN A 140 6.94 9.89 2.96
N ASP A 141 6.33 11.07 2.78
CA ASP A 141 6.06 12.01 3.86
C ASP A 141 4.65 11.88 4.43
N LEU A 142 3.75 11.20 3.74
CA LEU A 142 2.39 10.95 4.20
C LEU A 142 2.34 9.69 5.05
N SER A 143 1.60 9.77 6.16
CA SER A 143 1.22 8.59 6.92
C SER A 143 0.11 7.85 6.19
N LEU A 144 0.29 6.55 6.02
CA LEU A 144 -0.75 5.65 5.54
C LEU A 144 -1.27 4.83 6.71
N ILE A 145 -2.58 4.94 6.95
CA ILE A 145 -3.24 4.29 8.08
C ILE A 145 -4.24 3.29 7.56
N ALA A 146 -4.16 2.07 8.06
CA ALA A 146 -5.19 1.06 7.87
C ALA A 146 -6.07 0.98 9.12
N LEU A 147 -7.38 1.12 8.93
CA LEU A 147 -8.38 0.85 9.94
C LEU A 147 -9.00 -0.51 9.67
N HIS A 148 -8.77 -1.46 10.55
CA HIS A 148 -9.24 -2.83 10.40
C HIS A 148 -10.24 -3.22 11.46
N CYS A 149 -11.36 -3.83 11.02
CA CYS A 149 -12.18 -4.71 11.84
C CYS A 149 -12.29 -6.03 11.07
N LEU A 150 -11.53 -7.03 11.47
CA LEU A 150 -11.44 -8.31 10.74
C LEU A 150 -12.76 -9.09 10.67
N LEU A 151 -13.75 -8.74 11.49
CA LEU A 151 -15.11 -9.31 11.40
C LEU A 151 -15.83 -8.93 10.11
N TYR A 152 -15.51 -7.76 9.55
CA TYR A 152 -16.15 -7.27 8.30
C TYR A 152 -15.32 -7.57 7.04
N THR A 153 -14.03 -7.87 7.20
CA THR A 153 -13.17 -8.19 6.05
C THR A 153 -13.18 -9.67 5.69
N SER A 154 -13.53 -10.56 6.63
CA SER A 154 -13.70 -11.99 6.33
C SER A 154 -14.98 -12.27 5.55
N ASP A 155 -16.05 -11.53 5.81
CA ASP A 155 -17.35 -11.70 5.12
C ASP A 155 -17.28 -11.19 3.66
N ALA A 156 -16.41 -10.23 3.36
CA ALA A 156 -16.20 -9.73 1.99
C ALA A 156 -15.34 -10.65 1.11
N ALA A 157 -14.71 -11.67 1.68
CA ALA A 157 -13.93 -12.66 0.93
C ALA A 157 -14.76 -13.90 0.55
N ASP A 158 -15.95 -14.06 1.12
CA ASP A 158 -16.84 -15.19 0.90
C ASP A 158 -18.02 -14.86 -0.07
N GLU A 159 -18.09 -13.62 -0.58
CA GLU A 159 -18.99 -13.18 -1.64
C GLU A 159 -18.21 -12.99 -2.97
#